data_b13464f537ee6306555647783a13dc96
#
_entry.id   b13464f537ee6306555647783a13dc96
#
_cell.length_a   1.000
_cell.length_b   1.000
_cell.length_c   1.000
_cell.angle_alpha   90.00
_cell.angle_beta   90.00
_cell.angle_gamma   90.00
#
_symmetry.space_group_name_H-M   'P 1'
#
loop_
_entity.id
_entity.type
_entity.pdbx_description
1 polymer ?
#
loop_
_entity_poly.entity_id
_entity_poly.type
_entity_poly.pdbx_seq_one_letter_code
_entity_poly.pdbx_strand_id
1 'polypeptide(L)'
;MRASAIVYTSATGFTAQYAPLLHHQTGLPVCRLEDTGRLPRNTPVLYLGWLRAGRIMGLKKARAQLAVAGVCAVGLSPAADQEKLSRDNRLEQVPLFYLRGGYAPARVRGINKMMMAAMEKVLSGKSDPQSRSALDAVRQGADWVSQDQLEPVLDWLDG
;
A
#
# COMPACT_ATOMS: atom_id res chain seq x y z
N MET A 1 6.26 12.27 -17.53
CA MET A 1 5.84 11.26 -16.54
C MET A 1 7.02 10.89 -15.65
N ARG A 2 6.82 10.88 -14.36
CA ARG A 2 7.91 10.63 -13.39
C ARG A 2 8.27 9.16 -13.19
N ALA A 3 7.43 8.26 -13.68
CA ALA A 3 7.66 6.83 -13.68
C ALA A 3 7.34 6.24 -15.04
N SER A 4 7.95 5.09 -15.36
CA SER A 4 7.74 4.38 -16.62
C SER A 4 6.91 3.11 -16.44
N ALA A 5 6.69 2.70 -15.19
CA ALA A 5 5.88 1.52 -14.85
C ALA A 5 5.35 1.63 -13.42
N ILE A 6 4.32 0.85 -13.16
CA ILE A 6 3.73 0.67 -11.84
C ILE A 6 4.08 -0.75 -11.38
N VAL A 7 4.69 -0.85 -10.20
CA VAL A 7 5.07 -2.15 -9.61
C VAL A 7 4.38 -2.28 -8.25
N TYR A 8 3.81 -3.44 -7.97
CA TYR A 8 3.10 -3.64 -6.73
C TYR A 8 3.32 -5.02 -6.12
N THR A 9 3.11 -5.12 -4.82
CA THR A 9 2.90 -6.39 -4.12
C THR A 9 1.63 -6.29 -3.27
N SER A 10 0.89 -7.38 -3.16
CA SER A 10 -0.38 -7.43 -2.46
C SER A 10 -0.50 -8.73 -1.69
N ALA A 11 -1.02 -8.65 -0.45
CA ALA A 11 -1.28 -9.84 0.37
C ALA A 11 -2.71 -10.36 0.18
N THR A 12 -3.69 -9.48 0.26
CA THR A 12 -5.11 -9.84 0.26
C THR A 12 -5.91 -9.21 -0.89
N GLY A 13 -5.24 -8.57 -1.84
CA GLY A 13 -5.83 -8.06 -3.07
C GLY A 13 -6.16 -6.58 -3.08
N PHE A 14 -6.11 -5.86 -1.95
CA PHE A 14 -6.49 -4.44 -1.91
C PHE A 14 -5.44 -3.53 -2.56
N THR A 15 -4.16 -3.78 -2.33
CA THR A 15 -3.09 -3.06 -3.04
C THR A 15 -3.20 -3.31 -4.55
N ALA A 16 -3.50 -4.55 -4.95
CA ALA A 16 -3.67 -4.93 -6.34
C ALA A 16 -4.85 -4.22 -7.02
N GLN A 17 -5.85 -3.77 -6.28
CA GLN A 17 -6.98 -3.01 -6.84
C GLN A 17 -6.59 -1.62 -7.32
N TYR A 18 -5.60 -0.99 -6.68
CA TYR A 18 -5.12 0.34 -7.10
C TYR A 18 -4.33 0.30 -8.42
N ALA A 19 -3.66 -0.80 -8.73
CA ALA A 19 -2.83 -0.90 -9.92
C ALA A 19 -3.60 -0.71 -11.23
N PRO A 20 -4.74 -1.40 -11.48
CA PRO A 20 -5.53 -1.16 -12.69
C PRO A 20 -6.17 0.22 -12.75
N LEU A 21 -6.52 0.82 -11.59
CA LEU A 21 -7.02 2.19 -11.57
C LEU A 21 -5.96 3.18 -12.06
N LEU A 22 -4.72 3.02 -11.59
CA LEU A 22 -3.60 3.83 -12.05
C LEU A 22 -3.28 3.57 -13.53
N HIS A 23 -3.30 2.31 -13.96
CA HIS A 23 -3.10 1.97 -15.37
C HIS A 23 -4.12 2.65 -16.28
N HIS A 24 -5.38 2.60 -15.90
CA HIS A 24 -6.47 3.22 -16.66
C HIS A 24 -6.27 4.74 -16.81
N GLN A 25 -5.80 5.40 -15.75
CA GLN A 25 -5.61 6.86 -15.75
C GLN A 25 -4.33 7.31 -16.45
N THR A 26 -3.28 6.49 -16.43
CA THR A 26 -1.94 6.91 -16.88
C THR A 26 -1.45 6.19 -18.14
N GLY A 27 -2.01 5.05 -18.46
CA GLY A 27 -1.50 4.15 -19.52
C GLY A 27 -0.19 3.44 -19.16
N LEU A 28 0.36 3.66 -17.96
CA LEU A 28 1.61 3.01 -17.55
C LEU A 28 1.42 1.49 -17.40
N PRO A 29 2.40 0.69 -17.85
CA PRO A 29 2.34 -0.76 -17.64
C PRO A 29 2.39 -1.10 -16.16
N VAL A 30 1.67 -2.16 -15.79
CA VAL A 30 1.58 -2.67 -14.43
C VAL A 30 2.26 -4.03 -14.33
N CYS A 31 3.04 -4.21 -13.28
CA CYS A 31 3.81 -5.42 -13.05
C CYS A 31 3.79 -5.78 -11.57
N ARG A 32 3.64 -7.07 -11.27
CA ARG A 32 3.86 -7.57 -9.92
C ARG A 32 5.34 -7.51 -9.57
N LEU A 33 5.64 -7.34 -8.29
CA LEU A 33 7.04 -7.34 -7.83
C LEU A 33 7.77 -8.63 -8.21
N GLU A 34 7.08 -9.76 -8.19
CA GLU A 34 7.63 -11.07 -8.55
C GLU A 34 8.00 -11.18 -10.04
N ASP A 35 7.38 -10.36 -10.89
CA ASP A 35 7.51 -10.41 -12.34
C ASP A 35 8.40 -9.30 -12.91
N THR A 36 9.11 -8.58 -12.06
CA THR A 36 9.93 -7.42 -12.46
C THR A 36 11.15 -7.78 -13.32
N GLY A 37 11.47 -9.05 -13.46
CA GLY A 37 12.52 -9.50 -14.41
C GLY A 37 12.28 -9.08 -15.86
N ARG A 38 11.06 -8.68 -16.22
CA ARG A 38 10.70 -8.13 -17.54
C ARG A 38 11.09 -6.67 -17.71
N LEU A 39 11.34 -5.96 -16.61
CA LEU A 39 11.74 -4.55 -16.65
C LEU A 39 13.25 -4.43 -16.64
N PRO A 40 13.81 -3.51 -17.44
CA PRO A 40 15.22 -3.21 -17.34
C PRO A 40 15.60 -2.77 -15.92
N ARG A 41 16.84 -3.07 -15.51
CA ARG A 41 17.34 -2.60 -14.21
C ARG A 41 17.29 -1.09 -14.15
N ASN A 42 17.02 -0.56 -12.98
CA ASN A 42 16.91 0.87 -12.72
C ASN A 42 15.77 1.57 -13.49
N THR A 43 14.78 0.85 -14.00
CA THR A 43 13.56 1.45 -14.54
C THR A 43 12.89 2.32 -13.47
N PRO A 44 12.58 3.61 -13.77
CA PRO A 44 11.84 4.45 -12.81
C PRO A 44 10.42 3.91 -12.63
N VAL A 45 10.05 3.62 -11.38
CA VAL A 45 8.74 3.04 -11.08
C VAL A 45 8.02 3.77 -9.94
N LEU A 46 6.68 3.76 -10.02
CA LEU A 46 5.83 3.98 -8.88
C LEU A 46 5.59 2.62 -8.21
N TYR A 47 5.99 2.51 -6.96
CA TYR A 47 5.84 1.27 -6.20
C TYR A 47 4.66 1.33 -5.24
N LEU A 48 3.80 0.32 -5.26
CA LEU A 48 2.68 0.16 -4.34
C LEU A 48 2.94 -1.06 -3.43
N GLY A 49 2.98 -0.83 -2.13
CA GLY A 49 3.15 -1.89 -1.15
C GLY A 49 2.17 -1.76 0.01
N TRP A 50 1.75 -2.90 0.55
CA TRP A 50 0.90 -2.92 1.73
C TRP A 50 1.72 -2.75 3.01
N LEU A 51 1.09 -2.19 4.03
CA LEU A 51 1.71 -1.94 5.32
C LEU A 51 1.54 -3.13 6.27
N ARG A 52 2.64 -3.54 6.89
CA ARG A 52 2.65 -4.48 7.99
C ARG A 52 3.49 -3.88 9.12
N ALA A 53 2.84 -3.53 10.23
CA ALA A 53 3.51 -2.93 11.39
C ALA A 53 4.40 -1.72 11.01
N GLY A 54 3.89 -0.82 10.15
CA GLY A 54 4.61 0.37 9.70
C GLY A 54 5.66 0.12 8.61
N ARG A 55 5.84 -1.10 8.16
CA ARG A 55 6.78 -1.46 7.08
C ARG A 55 6.04 -1.62 5.77
N ILE A 56 6.57 -1.01 4.72
CA ILE A 56 6.05 -1.17 3.35
C ILE A 56 6.63 -2.45 2.76
N MET A 57 5.77 -3.44 2.59
CA MET A 57 6.20 -4.76 2.17
C MET A 57 6.72 -4.75 0.73
N GLY A 58 7.84 -5.45 0.50
CA GLY A 58 8.48 -5.59 -0.81
C GLY A 58 9.34 -4.40 -1.24
N LEU A 59 9.33 -3.28 -0.53
CA LEU A 59 10.06 -2.07 -0.92
C LEU A 59 11.57 -2.30 -1.06
N LYS A 60 12.17 -3.05 -0.14
CA LYS A 60 13.60 -3.36 -0.19
C LYS A 60 13.97 -4.12 -1.47
N LYS A 61 13.15 -5.10 -1.85
CA LYS A 61 13.35 -5.88 -3.08
C LYS A 61 13.18 -4.99 -4.33
N ALA A 62 12.16 -4.13 -4.35
CA ALA A 62 11.94 -3.20 -5.45
C ALA A 62 13.15 -2.27 -5.64
N ARG A 63 13.67 -1.70 -4.55
CA ARG A 63 14.83 -0.81 -4.59
C ARG A 63 16.12 -1.49 -5.05
N ALA A 64 16.25 -2.79 -4.81
CA ALA A 64 17.44 -3.53 -5.24
C ALA A 64 17.49 -3.72 -6.77
N GLN A 65 16.38 -3.61 -7.45
CA GLN A 65 16.25 -3.91 -8.88
C GLN A 65 15.87 -2.70 -9.73
N LEU A 66 15.13 -1.75 -9.18
CA LEU A 66 14.46 -0.67 -9.90
C LEU A 66 14.78 0.69 -9.27
N ALA A 67 14.58 1.75 -10.02
CA ALA A 67 14.64 3.11 -9.50
C ALA A 67 13.25 3.49 -8.96
N VAL A 68 13.05 3.34 -7.67
CA VAL A 68 11.77 3.68 -7.04
C VAL A 68 11.64 5.21 -6.96
N ALA A 69 10.85 5.78 -7.86
CA ALA A 69 10.66 7.22 -7.98
C ALA A 69 9.59 7.77 -7.03
N GLY A 70 8.59 6.97 -6.69
CA GLY A 70 7.54 7.29 -5.73
C GLY A 70 6.97 6.02 -5.11
N VAL A 71 6.34 6.15 -3.96
CA VAL A 71 5.78 5.00 -3.20
C VAL A 71 4.37 5.30 -2.74
N CYS A 72 3.47 4.34 -2.97
CA CYS A 72 2.16 4.31 -2.33
C CYS A 72 2.16 3.25 -1.24
N ALA A 73 1.90 3.67 -0.02
CA ALA A 73 1.74 2.76 1.12
C ALA A 73 0.24 2.52 1.35
N VAL A 74 -0.18 1.27 1.26
CA VAL A 74 -1.58 0.87 1.39
C VAL A 74 -1.82 0.28 2.77
N GLY A 75 -2.68 0.90 3.54
CA GLY A 75 -2.94 0.50 4.93
C GLY A 75 -4.43 0.50 5.28
N LEU A 76 -4.74 0.21 6.54
CA LEU A 76 -6.10 0.07 7.04
C LEU A 76 -6.62 1.34 7.71
N SER A 77 -5.72 2.15 8.28
CA SER A 77 -6.10 3.35 9.01
C SER A 77 -6.70 4.41 8.08
N PRO A 78 -7.64 5.24 8.56
CA PRO A 78 -8.19 6.35 7.77
C PRO A 78 -7.12 7.32 7.30
N ALA A 79 -6.07 7.50 8.09
CA ALA A 79 -4.92 8.35 7.80
C ALA A 79 -3.66 7.75 8.42
N ALA A 80 -2.51 8.21 7.96
CA ALA A 80 -1.22 7.78 8.48
C ALA A 80 -0.32 8.98 8.73
N ASP A 81 0.59 8.84 9.69
CA ASP A 81 1.70 9.77 9.88
C ASP A 81 2.74 9.51 8.78
N GLN A 82 2.65 10.29 7.69
CA GLN A 82 3.50 10.09 6.50
C GLN A 82 4.96 10.39 6.78
N GLU A 83 5.27 11.34 7.67
CA GLU A 83 6.65 11.62 8.06
C GLU A 83 7.29 10.43 8.77
N LYS A 84 6.54 9.83 9.70
CA LYS A 84 6.99 8.63 10.42
C LYS A 84 7.17 7.45 9.46
N LEU A 85 6.21 7.21 8.57
CA LEU A 85 6.31 6.15 7.56
C LEU A 85 7.51 6.38 6.64
N SER A 86 7.76 7.61 6.23
CA SER A 86 8.90 7.96 5.38
C SER A 86 10.23 7.63 6.08
N ARG A 87 10.40 8.05 7.31
CA ARG A 87 11.60 7.74 8.10
C ARG A 87 11.79 6.25 8.33
N ASP A 88 10.74 5.58 8.78
CA ASP A 88 10.80 4.14 9.13
C ASP A 88 11.12 3.26 7.91
N ASN A 89 10.79 3.74 6.71
CA ASN A 89 11.04 3.04 5.45
C ASN A 89 12.16 3.68 4.60
N ARG A 90 12.88 4.66 5.15
CA ARG A 90 14.01 5.34 4.50
C ARG A 90 13.62 5.96 3.15
N LEU A 91 12.54 6.74 3.17
CA LEU A 91 11.96 7.39 1.99
C LEU A 91 12.09 8.92 2.03
N GLU A 92 13.03 9.48 2.78
CA GLU A 92 13.16 10.93 2.97
C GLU A 92 13.37 11.70 1.65
N GLN A 93 13.90 11.00 0.65
CA GLN A 93 14.15 11.58 -0.69
C GLN A 93 13.15 11.09 -1.75
N VAL A 94 12.14 10.32 -1.35
CA VAL A 94 11.17 9.70 -2.27
C VAL A 94 9.76 10.07 -1.84
N PRO A 95 8.93 10.65 -2.73
CA PRO A 95 7.54 10.97 -2.41
C PRO A 95 6.78 9.72 -1.92
N LEU A 96 6.06 9.91 -0.82
CA LEU A 96 5.25 8.86 -0.20
C LEU A 96 3.78 9.31 -0.19
N PHE A 97 2.90 8.45 -0.68
CA PHE A 97 1.46 8.63 -0.68
C PHE A 97 0.82 7.53 0.15
N TYR A 98 -0.06 7.89 1.06
CA TYR A 98 -0.82 6.90 1.82
C TYR A 98 -2.18 6.67 1.15
N LEU A 99 -2.50 5.39 0.93
CA LEU A 99 -3.78 4.96 0.38
C LEU A 99 -4.47 4.02 1.35
N ARG A 100 -5.74 4.23 1.58
CA ARG A 100 -6.52 3.31 2.41
C ARG A 100 -6.95 2.12 1.56
N GLY A 101 -6.59 0.91 2.00
CA GLY A 101 -6.93 -0.33 1.33
C GLY A 101 -8.17 -0.98 1.89
N GLY A 102 -8.01 -2.16 2.46
CA GLY A 102 -9.11 -2.90 3.04
C GLY A 102 -8.63 -4.12 3.81
N TYR A 103 -9.58 -4.87 4.33
CA TYR A 103 -9.31 -6.06 5.09
C TYR A 103 -10.31 -7.16 4.73
N ALA A 104 -9.80 -8.35 4.42
CA ALA A 104 -10.60 -9.54 4.14
C ALA A 104 -10.15 -10.66 5.09
N PRO A 105 -10.86 -10.89 6.21
CA PRO A 105 -10.46 -11.89 7.22
C PRO A 105 -10.21 -13.27 6.64
N ALA A 106 -11.03 -13.69 5.67
CA ALA A 106 -10.92 -15.01 5.04
C ALA A 106 -9.64 -15.18 4.19
N ARG A 107 -8.98 -14.09 3.81
CA ARG A 107 -7.78 -14.12 2.96
C ARG A 107 -6.47 -13.99 3.76
N VAL A 108 -6.56 -13.65 5.04
CA VAL A 108 -5.37 -13.44 5.88
C VAL A 108 -4.84 -14.79 6.35
N ARG A 109 -3.53 -14.99 6.26
CA ARG A 109 -2.84 -16.25 6.55
C ARG A 109 -1.61 -16.00 7.45
N GLY A 110 -1.20 -17.05 8.16
CA GLY A 110 0.06 -17.13 8.89
C GLY A 110 0.22 -16.04 9.94
N ILE A 111 1.39 -15.42 9.96
CA ILE A 111 1.76 -14.40 10.96
C ILE A 111 0.84 -13.16 10.87
N ASN A 112 0.37 -12.80 9.68
CA ASN A 112 -0.57 -11.68 9.52
C ASN A 112 -1.90 -11.98 10.23
N LYS A 113 -2.38 -13.21 10.18
CA LYS A 113 -3.56 -13.64 10.91
C LYS A 113 -3.37 -13.50 12.42
N MET A 114 -2.21 -13.88 12.94
CA MET A 114 -1.87 -13.73 14.36
C MET A 114 -1.81 -12.24 14.76
N MET A 115 -1.21 -11.40 13.94
CA MET A 115 -1.13 -9.95 14.19
C MET A 115 -2.52 -9.31 14.21
N MET A 116 -3.40 -9.71 13.31
CA MET A 116 -4.78 -9.20 13.27
C MET A 116 -5.61 -9.68 14.44
N ALA A 117 -5.40 -10.92 14.91
CA ALA A 117 -6.03 -11.42 16.13
C ALA A 117 -5.60 -10.62 17.37
N ALA A 118 -4.31 -10.27 17.46
CA ALA A 118 -3.80 -9.42 18.54
C ALA A 118 -4.40 -8.00 18.47
N MET A 119 -4.51 -7.42 17.26
CA MET A 119 -5.16 -6.12 17.05
C MET A 119 -6.63 -6.16 17.47
N GLU A 120 -7.37 -7.20 17.09
CA GLU A 120 -8.76 -7.39 17.50
C GLU A 120 -8.90 -7.38 19.02
N LYS A 121 -8.02 -8.09 19.71
CA LYS A 121 -8.02 -8.15 21.18
C LYS A 121 -7.77 -6.77 21.81
N VAL A 122 -6.83 -6.00 21.26
CA VAL A 122 -6.57 -4.63 21.72
C VAL A 122 -7.77 -3.72 21.49
N LEU A 123 -8.36 -3.76 20.30
CA LEU A 123 -9.50 -2.92 19.92
C LEU A 123 -10.76 -3.26 20.73
N SER A 124 -10.97 -4.52 21.08
CA SER A 124 -12.13 -4.94 21.87
C SER A 124 -12.12 -4.37 23.30
N GLY A 125 -10.96 -3.96 23.80
CA GLY A 125 -10.82 -3.28 25.08
C GLY A 125 -11.08 -1.76 25.04
N LYS A 126 -11.32 -1.19 23.86
CA LYS A 126 -11.55 0.25 23.66
C LYS A 126 -13.01 0.53 23.32
N SER A 127 -13.51 1.70 23.72
CA SER A 127 -14.91 2.08 23.53
C SER A 127 -15.12 3.31 22.64
N ASP A 128 -14.05 3.96 22.17
CA ASP A 128 -14.16 5.12 21.29
C ASP A 128 -14.69 4.73 19.90
N PRO A 129 -15.40 5.65 19.19
CA PRO A 129 -16.01 5.32 17.89
C PRO A 129 -15.03 4.85 16.84
N GLN A 130 -13.81 5.39 16.81
CA GLN A 130 -12.77 5.00 15.85
C GLN A 130 -12.30 3.56 16.09
N SER A 131 -12.09 3.18 17.36
CA SER A 131 -11.69 1.81 17.71
C SER A 131 -12.79 0.80 17.42
N ARG A 132 -14.07 1.17 17.64
CA ARG A 132 -15.22 0.33 17.28
C ARG A 132 -15.32 0.11 15.78
N SER A 133 -15.15 1.16 14.98
CA SER A 133 -15.14 1.06 13.53
C SER A 133 -14.01 0.16 13.02
N ALA A 134 -12.82 0.30 13.59
CA ALA A 134 -11.68 -0.55 13.28
C ALA A 134 -11.92 -2.01 13.67
N LEU A 135 -12.55 -2.25 14.82
CA LEU A 135 -12.90 -3.60 15.28
C LEU A 135 -13.90 -4.27 14.33
N ASP A 136 -14.93 -3.55 13.89
CA ASP A 136 -15.90 -4.05 12.93
C ASP A 136 -15.23 -4.42 11.60
N ALA A 137 -14.31 -3.58 11.12
CA ALA A 137 -13.54 -3.87 9.90
C ALA A 137 -12.68 -5.12 10.04
N VAL A 138 -12.05 -5.33 11.19
CA VAL A 138 -11.23 -6.52 11.47
C VAL A 138 -12.09 -7.79 11.52
N ARG A 139 -13.31 -7.70 12.07
CA ARG A 139 -14.22 -8.85 12.20
C ARG A 139 -14.97 -9.18 10.92
N GLN A 140 -15.46 -8.16 10.21
CA GLN A 140 -16.35 -8.32 9.07
C GLN A 140 -15.65 -8.11 7.72
N GLY A 141 -14.47 -7.49 7.74
CA GLY A 141 -13.81 -7.02 6.54
C GLY A 141 -14.28 -5.63 6.12
N ALA A 142 -13.51 -5.01 5.24
CA ALA A 142 -13.82 -3.70 4.67
C ALA A 142 -13.08 -3.50 3.36
N ASP A 143 -13.63 -2.68 2.49
CA ASP A 143 -12.98 -2.22 1.26
C ASP A 143 -13.16 -0.71 1.16
N TRP A 144 -12.04 0.03 1.30
CA TRP A 144 -12.00 1.48 1.18
C TRP A 144 -11.24 1.94 -0.06
N VAL A 145 -10.92 1.02 -0.97
CA VAL A 145 -10.25 1.36 -2.23
C VAL A 145 -11.12 2.33 -3.02
N SER A 146 -10.54 3.45 -3.41
CA SER A 146 -11.25 4.51 -4.12
C SER A 146 -10.30 5.22 -5.07
N GLN A 147 -10.79 5.54 -6.26
CA GLN A 147 -10.05 6.29 -7.26
C GLN A 147 -9.72 7.71 -6.78
N ASP A 148 -10.57 8.31 -5.96
CA ASP A 148 -10.37 9.67 -5.45
C ASP A 148 -9.09 9.81 -4.63
N GLN A 149 -8.66 8.75 -3.97
CA GLN A 149 -7.42 8.73 -3.20
C GLN A 149 -6.17 8.84 -4.08
N LEU A 150 -6.29 8.57 -5.37
CA LEU A 150 -5.18 8.60 -6.31
C LEU A 150 -4.86 9.99 -6.86
N GLU A 151 -5.69 10.99 -6.62
CA GLU A 151 -5.50 12.34 -7.15
C GLU A 151 -4.07 12.89 -6.88
N PRO A 152 -3.56 12.87 -5.63
CA PRO A 152 -2.19 13.35 -5.38
C PRO A 152 -1.11 12.54 -6.10
N VAL A 153 -1.35 11.25 -6.31
CA VAL A 153 -0.42 10.36 -7.02
C VAL A 153 -0.39 10.73 -8.50
N LEU A 154 -1.55 10.94 -9.10
CA LEU A 154 -1.69 11.32 -10.51
C LEU A 154 -1.06 12.68 -10.78
N ASP A 155 -1.32 13.66 -9.93
CA ASP A 155 -0.71 14.99 -10.01
C ASP A 155 0.81 14.91 -9.98
N TRP A 156 1.35 14.12 -9.08
CA TRP A 156 2.79 13.91 -9.00
C TRP A 156 3.35 13.19 -10.24
N LEU A 157 2.64 12.19 -10.76
CA LEU A 157 3.09 11.48 -11.98
C LEU A 157 3.17 12.41 -13.19
N ASP A 158 2.21 13.30 -13.34
CA ASP A 158 2.11 14.22 -14.48
C ASP A 158 3.12 15.39 -14.37
N GLY A 159 3.40 15.83 -13.17
CA GLY A 159 4.33 16.93 -12.89
C GLY A 159 5.76 16.60 -13.09
#